data_2b17de35fdeda9d90df622a132205eab
#
_entry.id   2b17de35fdeda9d90df622a132205eab
#
_cell.length_a   1.000
_cell.length_b   1.000
_cell.length_c   1.000
_cell.angle_alpha   90.00
_cell.angle_beta   90.00
_cell.angle_gamma   90.00
#
_symmetry.space_group_name_H-M   'P 1'
#
loop_
_entity.id
_entity.type
_entity.pdbx_description
1 polymer ?
#
loop_
_entity_poly.entity_id
_entity_poly.type
_entity_poly.pdbx_seq_one_letter_code
_entity_poly.pdbx_strand_id
1 'polypeptide(L)'
;MKKIAFIAFLMAVCVATGRAQESRQDISISGSGLIEPFVASSTNIQVHSNTGYGLLASYRFMLTPSSALEANYGITYHNKIHYYGNPFNFQVLTRNQEISAAYVRTFNFRKFNPFVEAGPGVMIFMPIANSSTWVMGAKQQTNIGGMYGAGIAYEISPSFDIRAEYRGFVTKVPNFGNPGNYKLDTNKYYNIYNPVLGVAYHF
;
A
#
# COMPACT_ATOMS: atom_id res chain seq x y z
N MET A 1 23.83 10.23 14.81
CA MET A 1 24.20 11.31 13.89
C MET A 1 24.97 10.82 12.66
N LYS A 2 26.01 9.98 12.75
CA LYS A 2 26.78 9.49 11.58
C LYS A 2 25.95 8.72 10.54
N LYS A 3 24.94 7.93 10.96
CA LYS A 3 24.05 7.17 10.06
C LYS A 3 23.10 8.07 9.27
N ILE A 4 22.60 9.16 9.87
CA ILE A 4 21.71 10.13 9.20
C ILE A 4 22.50 10.94 8.17
N ALA A 5 23.74 11.35 8.50
CA ALA A 5 24.62 12.04 7.56
C ALA A 5 25.00 11.16 6.37
N PHE A 6 25.18 9.85 6.56
CA PHE A 6 25.47 8.91 5.48
C PHE A 6 24.27 8.73 4.53
N ILE A 7 23.04 8.65 5.08
CA ILE A 7 21.81 8.56 4.27
C ILE A 7 21.57 9.87 3.51
N ALA A 8 21.78 11.02 4.14
CA ALA A 8 21.68 12.32 3.47
C ALA A 8 22.74 12.51 2.36
N PHE A 9 23.97 12.02 2.59
CA PHE A 9 25.03 12.01 1.58
C PHE A 9 24.71 11.09 0.41
N LEU A 10 24.16 9.88 0.67
CA LEU A 10 23.72 8.94 -0.36
C LEU A 10 22.60 9.53 -1.23
N MET A 11 21.62 10.20 -0.61
CA MET A 11 20.57 10.91 -1.32
C MET A 11 21.10 12.08 -2.15
N ALA A 12 22.06 12.85 -1.64
CA ALA A 12 22.69 13.95 -2.35
C ALA A 12 23.51 13.49 -3.57
N VAL A 13 24.17 12.34 -3.49
CA VAL A 13 24.93 11.74 -4.61
C VAL A 13 23.99 11.24 -5.71
N CYS A 14 22.83 10.70 -5.37
CA CYS A 14 21.81 10.29 -6.36
C CYS A 14 21.22 11.48 -7.16
N VAL A 15 21.14 12.65 -6.55
CA VAL A 15 20.62 13.88 -7.21
C VAL A 15 21.65 14.53 -8.15
N ALA A 16 22.95 14.33 -7.93
CA ALA A 16 24.01 15.00 -8.67
C ALA A 16 24.29 14.44 -10.08
N THR A 17 23.82 13.24 -10.41
CA THR A 17 24.08 12.57 -11.71
C THR A 17 23.04 12.84 -12.80
N GLY A 18 22.02 13.67 -12.54
CA GLY A 18 20.84 13.83 -13.38
C GLY A 18 20.83 15.02 -14.36
N ARG A 19 21.97 15.56 -14.78
CA ARG A 19 21.96 16.67 -15.76
C ARG A 19 22.32 16.19 -17.16
N ALA A 20 21.35 15.67 -17.92
CA ALA A 20 21.32 15.63 -19.41
C ALA A 20 20.60 14.41 -20.04
N GLN A 21 19.73 13.71 -19.34
CA GLN A 21 18.87 12.69 -19.94
C GLN A 21 17.43 13.01 -19.59
N GLU A 22 16.50 12.78 -20.55
CA GLU A 22 15.07 12.75 -20.24
C GLU A 22 14.88 12.02 -18.93
N SER A 23 14.20 12.66 -17.96
CA SER A 23 14.06 12.12 -16.60
C SER A 23 13.42 10.75 -16.67
N ARG A 24 14.24 9.70 -16.47
CA ARG A 24 13.80 8.30 -16.54
C ARG A 24 13.35 7.74 -15.21
N GLN A 25 13.38 8.57 -14.18
CA GLN A 25 13.09 8.14 -12.82
C GLN A 25 12.23 9.18 -12.13
N ASP A 26 11.33 8.70 -11.31
CA ASP A 26 10.59 9.57 -10.41
C ASP A 26 10.43 8.90 -9.01
N ILE A 27 10.29 9.74 -8.02
CA ILE A 27 9.94 9.36 -6.66
C ILE A 27 8.67 10.10 -6.25
N SER A 28 7.75 9.42 -5.61
CA SER A 28 6.52 10.03 -5.11
C SER A 28 6.30 9.75 -3.63
N ILE A 29 5.64 10.71 -2.97
CA ILE A 29 5.13 10.58 -1.61
C ILE A 29 3.66 10.98 -1.63
N SER A 30 2.82 10.11 -1.08
CA SER A 30 1.38 10.24 -1.15
C SER A 30 0.73 9.92 0.19
N GLY A 31 -0.37 10.63 0.50
CA GLY A 31 -1.33 10.19 1.50
C GLY A 31 -2.23 9.11 0.94
N SER A 32 -2.52 8.08 1.72
CA SER A 32 -3.39 6.97 1.32
C SER A 32 -4.49 6.70 2.35
N GLY A 33 -5.70 6.38 1.85
CA GLY A 33 -6.74 5.75 2.63
C GLY A 33 -6.67 4.23 2.47
N LEU A 34 -7.17 3.48 3.44
CA LEU A 34 -7.30 2.03 3.35
C LEU A 34 -8.73 1.66 3.69
N ILE A 35 -9.43 1.06 2.75
CA ILE A 35 -10.83 0.64 2.87
C ILE A 35 -10.89 -0.86 2.63
N GLU A 36 -11.22 -1.62 3.66
CA GLU A 36 -11.38 -3.07 3.56
C GLU A 36 -12.89 -3.40 3.51
N PRO A 37 -13.34 -4.18 2.53
CA PRO A 37 -14.74 -4.56 2.43
C PRO A 37 -15.12 -5.57 3.50
N PHE A 38 -16.41 -5.65 3.77
CA PHE A 38 -17.00 -6.72 4.59
C PHE A 38 -16.77 -8.10 3.94
N VAL A 39 -16.33 -9.07 4.74
CA VAL A 39 -16.16 -10.46 4.32
C VAL A 39 -16.96 -11.39 5.23
N ALA A 40 -17.94 -12.09 4.66
CA ALA A 40 -18.63 -13.17 5.36
C ALA A 40 -18.00 -14.53 5.02
N SER A 41 -17.67 -15.31 6.03
CA SER A 41 -17.21 -16.69 5.88
C SER A 41 -18.36 -17.68 5.91
N SER A 42 -18.19 -18.85 5.28
CA SER A 42 -19.11 -19.98 5.39
C SER A 42 -19.17 -20.60 6.80
N THR A 43 -18.25 -20.23 7.69
CA THR A 43 -18.17 -20.70 9.09
C THR A 43 -18.82 -19.75 10.09
N ASN A 44 -19.81 -18.93 9.68
CA ASN A 44 -20.47 -17.90 10.51
C ASN A 44 -19.52 -16.84 11.09
N ILE A 45 -18.33 -16.66 10.52
CA ILE A 45 -17.44 -15.57 10.88
C ILE A 45 -17.63 -14.42 9.89
N GLN A 46 -17.91 -13.24 10.43
CA GLN A 46 -17.99 -12.00 9.69
C GLN A 46 -16.78 -11.13 10.02
N VAL A 47 -16.11 -10.61 9.00
CA VAL A 47 -14.95 -9.73 9.17
C VAL A 47 -15.35 -8.33 8.71
N HIS A 48 -15.24 -7.38 9.62
CA HIS A 48 -15.51 -5.97 9.41
C HIS A 48 -14.25 -5.16 9.71
N SER A 49 -13.92 -4.22 8.85
CA SER A 49 -12.77 -3.35 9.07
C SER A 49 -13.17 -1.88 9.01
N ASN A 50 -12.51 -1.06 9.83
CA ASN A 50 -12.65 0.39 9.74
C ASN A 50 -11.69 0.93 8.68
N THR A 51 -12.01 2.14 8.17
CA THR A 51 -11.09 2.86 7.28
C THR A 51 -9.81 3.24 8.03
N GLY A 52 -8.67 2.85 7.47
CA GLY A 52 -7.35 3.28 7.88
C GLY A 52 -6.84 4.46 7.05
N TYR A 53 -5.77 5.09 7.51
CA TYR A 53 -5.04 6.12 6.76
C TYR A 53 -3.54 5.89 6.85
N GLY A 54 -2.80 6.34 5.85
CA GLY A 54 -1.38 6.05 5.78
C GLY A 54 -0.62 6.90 4.79
N LEU A 55 0.59 6.45 4.53
CA LEU A 55 1.51 7.03 3.57
C LEU A 55 1.94 5.95 2.58
N LEU A 56 2.14 6.37 1.35
CA LEU A 56 2.69 5.57 0.27
C LEU A 56 3.89 6.30 -0.32
N ALA A 57 5.04 5.62 -0.39
CA ALA A 57 6.21 6.06 -1.13
C ALA A 57 6.37 5.14 -2.34
N SER A 58 6.62 5.74 -3.51
CA SER A 58 6.80 4.99 -4.75
C SER A 58 8.06 5.47 -5.47
N TYR A 59 8.75 4.54 -6.10
CA TYR A 59 9.86 4.81 -7.01
C TYR A 59 9.54 4.20 -8.36
N ARG A 60 9.54 5.02 -9.39
CA ARG A 60 9.20 4.63 -10.76
C ARG A 60 10.41 4.75 -11.68
N PHE A 61 10.70 3.69 -12.41
CA PHE A 61 11.74 3.66 -13.44
C PHE A 61 11.09 3.52 -14.81
N MET A 62 11.25 4.52 -15.66
CA MET A 62 10.70 4.57 -17.01
C MET A 62 11.47 3.63 -17.94
N LEU A 63 10.80 2.63 -18.50
CA LEU A 63 11.33 1.74 -19.54
C LEU A 63 11.20 2.40 -20.92
N THR A 64 10.09 3.09 -21.13
CA THR A 64 9.76 3.86 -22.32
C THR A 64 8.98 5.13 -21.90
N PRO A 65 8.76 6.12 -22.77
CA PRO A 65 7.97 7.30 -22.44
C PRO A 65 6.54 7.01 -21.94
N SER A 66 6.04 5.78 -22.13
CA SER A 66 4.68 5.38 -21.74
C SER A 66 4.62 4.10 -20.90
N SER A 67 5.76 3.56 -20.47
CA SER A 67 5.81 2.32 -19.69
C SER A 67 6.88 2.41 -18.62
N ALA A 68 6.57 1.98 -17.41
CA ALA A 68 7.50 2.01 -16.29
C ALA A 68 7.37 0.78 -15.40
N LEU A 69 8.39 0.53 -14.61
CA LEU A 69 8.36 -0.32 -13.44
C LEU A 69 8.31 0.55 -12.20
N GLU A 70 7.45 0.23 -11.27
CA GLU A 70 7.28 0.95 -10.03
C GLU A 70 7.45 0.02 -8.84
N ALA A 71 8.20 0.48 -7.83
CA ALA A 71 8.32 -0.16 -6.54
C ALA A 71 7.59 0.70 -5.50
N ASN A 72 6.77 0.08 -4.68
CA ASN A 72 5.92 0.76 -3.71
C ASN A 72 6.18 0.27 -2.29
N TYR A 73 6.17 1.20 -1.35
CA TYR A 73 6.13 0.94 0.08
C TYR A 73 5.04 1.77 0.74
N GLY A 74 4.04 1.09 1.27
CA GLY A 74 2.91 1.69 1.98
C GLY A 74 2.92 1.35 3.47
N ILE A 75 2.51 2.27 4.31
CA ILE A 75 2.27 2.05 5.73
C ILE A 75 0.94 2.68 6.11
N THR A 76 0.05 1.90 6.73
CA THR A 76 -1.28 2.34 7.13
C THR A 76 -1.48 2.11 8.63
N TYR A 77 -2.09 3.08 9.28
CA TYR A 77 -2.37 3.09 10.70
C TYR A 77 -3.88 3.05 10.97
N HIS A 78 -4.26 2.71 12.20
CA HIS A 78 -5.64 2.75 12.72
C HIS A 78 -6.63 1.81 12.02
N ASN A 79 -6.14 0.73 11.39
CA ASN A 79 -7.00 -0.28 10.84
C ASN A 79 -7.45 -1.24 11.97
N LYS A 80 -8.76 -1.25 12.28
CA LYS A 80 -9.36 -2.14 13.27
C LYS A 80 -10.11 -3.23 12.53
N ILE A 81 -9.65 -4.46 12.67
CA ILE A 81 -10.29 -5.63 12.08
C ILE A 81 -11.14 -6.31 13.17
N HIS A 82 -12.44 -6.37 12.94
CA HIS A 82 -13.42 -7.01 13.81
C HIS A 82 -13.83 -8.35 13.24
N TYR A 83 -13.76 -9.38 14.05
CA TYR A 83 -14.23 -10.73 13.76
C TYR A 83 -15.46 -11.01 14.60
N TYR A 84 -16.61 -11.12 13.96
CA TYR A 84 -17.88 -11.47 14.61
C TYR A 84 -18.21 -12.93 14.31
N GLY A 85 -18.41 -13.74 15.35
CA GLY A 85 -18.85 -15.12 15.25
C GLY A 85 -19.47 -15.58 16.55
N ASN A 86 -20.50 -16.43 16.52
CA ASN A 86 -21.11 -16.95 17.76
C ASN A 86 -20.29 -18.15 18.28
N PRO A 87 -19.74 -18.12 19.53
CA PRO A 87 -19.89 -17.12 20.60
C PRO A 87 -18.78 -16.03 20.64
N PHE A 88 -18.07 -15.74 19.56
CA PHE A 88 -16.83 -14.98 19.56
C PHE A 88 -17.01 -13.58 19.00
N ASN A 89 -16.39 -12.60 19.66
CA ASN A 89 -16.24 -11.24 19.18
C ASN A 89 -14.79 -10.80 19.44
N PHE A 90 -14.01 -10.60 18.35
CA PHE A 90 -12.62 -10.22 18.43
C PHE A 90 -12.36 -8.93 17.67
N GLN A 91 -11.53 -8.09 18.25
CA GLN A 91 -11.02 -6.89 17.61
C GLN A 91 -9.50 -6.91 17.64
N VAL A 92 -8.88 -6.65 16.50
CA VAL A 92 -7.43 -6.52 16.37
C VAL A 92 -7.14 -5.16 15.73
N LEU A 93 -6.47 -4.28 16.46
CA LEU A 93 -5.90 -3.07 15.89
C LEU A 93 -4.63 -3.43 15.13
N THR A 94 -4.55 -3.08 13.85
CA THR A 94 -3.42 -3.40 12.99
C THR A 94 -2.76 -2.16 12.44
N ARG A 95 -1.45 -2.29 12.22
CA ARG A 95 -0.67 -1.48 11.32
C ARG A 95 -0.35 -2.34 10.10
N ASN A 96 -0.77 -1.90 8.93
CA ASN A 96 -0.53 -2.65 7.70
C ASN A 96 0.65 -2.04 6.95
N GLN A 97 1.51 -2.90 6.40
CA GLN A 97 2.57 -2.49 5.48
C GLN A 97 2.37 -3.20 4.14
N GLU A 98 2.47 -2.44 3.06
CA GLU A 98 2.46 -2.94 1.70
C GLU A 98 3.85 -2.81 1.10
N ILE A 99 4.33 -3.87 0.46
CA ILE A 99 5.49 -3.83 -0.44
C ILE A 99 5.03 -4.43 -1.75
N SER A 100 5.09 -3.64 -2.82
CA SER A 100 4.63 -4.11 -4.13
C SER A 100 5.55 -3.62 -5.25
N ALA A 101 5.50 -4.35 -6.37
CA ALA A 101 6.13 -3.95 -7.62
C ALA A 101 5.08 -3.99 -8.72
N ALA A 102 4.99 -2.95 -9.53
CA ALA A 102 3.97 -2.82 -10.56
C ALA A 102 4.58 -2.48 -11.92
N TYR A 103 3.96 -2.96 -12.96
CA TYR A 103 4.10 -2.42 -14.29
C TYR A 103 3.08 -1.31 -14.47
N VAL A 104 3.55 -0.13 -14.91
CA VAL A 104 2.73 1.05 -15.12
C VAL A 104 2.65 1.36 -16.60
N ARG A 105 1.46 1.58 -17.11
CA ARG A 105 1.21 2.07 -18.47
C ARG A 105 0.59 3.46 -18.41
N THR A 106 1.28 4.46 -18.92
CA THR A 106 0.85 5.87 -18.95
C THR A 106 0.36 6.23 -20.36
N PHE A 107 -0.72 7.01 -20.41
CA PHE A 107 -1.27 7.60 -21.62
C PHE A 107 -0.98 9.10 -21.60
N ASN A 108 -0.10 9.56 -22.48
CA ASN A 108 0.42 10.93 -22.44
C ASN A 108 -0.51 11.90 -23.20
N PHE A 109 -1.22 12.75 -22.45
CA PHE A 109 -2.08 13.81 -22.98
C PHE A 109 -1.63 15.18 -22.46
N ARG A 110 -0.56 15.71 -22.96
CA ARG A 110 0.04 16.98 -22.51
C ARG A 110 0.28 17.01 -20.99
N LYS A 111 -0.55 17.78 -20.26
CA LYS A 111 -0.45 17.93 -18.80
C LYS A 111 -1.21 16.87 -18.01
N PHE A 112 -2.16 16.17 -18.64
CA PHE A 112 -2.93 15.11 -18.02
C PHE A 112 -2.46 13.76 -18.54
N ASN A 113 -1.90 12.96 -17.65
CA ASN A 113 -1.31 11.68 -17.99
C ASN A 113 -2.02 10.56 -17.20
N PRO A 114 -3.17 10.06 -17.69
CA PRO A 114 -3.81 8.89 -17.09
C PRO A 114 -2.86 7.69 -17.13
N PHE A 115 -2.93 6.84 -16.12
CA PHE A 115 -2.15 5.61 -16.08
C PHE A 115 -2.94 4.47 -15.45
N VAL A 116 -2.51 3.27 -15.77
CA VAL A 116 -2.97 2.03 -15.14
C VAL A 116 -1.76 1.24 -14.69
N GLU A 117 -1.92 0.49 -13.61
CA GLU A 117 -0.83 -0.28 -13.03
C GLU A 117 -1.32 -1.63 -12.52
N ALA A 118 -0.45 -2.62 -12.54
CA ALA A 118 -0.70 -3.90 -11.93
C ALA A 118 0.61 -4.64 -11.63
N GLY A 119 0.58 -5.48 -10.59
CA GLY A 119 1.76 -6.27 -10.24
C GLY A 119 1.60 -7.09 -8.96
N PRO A 120 2.62 -7.86 -8.60
CA PRO A 120 2.66 -8.62 -7.36
C PRO A 120 2.99 -7.74 -6.15
N GLY A 121 2.59 -8.19 -4.97
CA GLY A 121 2.96 -7.55 -3.73
C GLY A 121 2.74 -8.43 -2.51
N VAL A 122 3.15 -7.92 -1.37
CA VAL A 122 2.93 -8.52 -0.06
C VAL A 122 2.30 -7.51 0.87
N MET A 123 1.34 -7.97 1.66
CA MET A 123 0.70 -7.20 2.71
C MET A 123 1.08 -7.81 4.07
N ILE A 124 1.65 -6.99 4.94
CA ILE A 124 2.09 -7.38 6.27
C ILE A 124 1.13 -6.76 7.29
N PHE A 125 0.38 -7.61 7.98
CA PHE A 125 -0.56 -7.23 9.02
C PHE A 125 0.14 -7.35 10.38
N MET A 126 0.37 -6.22 11.05
CA MET A 126 1.03 -6.15 12.35
C MET A 126 0.01 -5.82 13.44
N PRO A 127 -0.37 -6.77 14.29
CA PRO A 127 -1.24 -6.48 15.43
C PRO A 127 -0.53 -5.54 16.42
N ILE A 128 -1.26 -4.56 16.93
CA ILE A 128 -0.78 -3.64 17.97
C ILE A 128 -1.40 -4.09 19.29
N ALA A 129 -0.55 -4.48 20.24
CA ALA A 129 -0.98 -4.87 21.59
C ALA A 129 -1.31 -3.63 22.41
N ASN A 130 -2.59 -3.24 22.43
CA ASN A 130 -3.12 -2.16 23.27
C ASN A 130 -4.57 -2.44 23.67
N SER A 131 -5.21 -1.50 24.36
CA SER A 131 -6.63 -1.62 24.79
C SER A 131 -7.63 -1.80 23.65
N SER A 132 -7.24 -1.55 22.41
CA SER A 132 -8.08 -1.76 21.20
C SER A 132 -7.88 -3.15 20.57
N THR A 133 -6.95 -3.96 21.09
CA THR A 133 -6.75 -5.34 20.66
C THR A 133 -7.25 -6.27 21.76
N TRP A 134 -8.38 -6.91 21.54
CA TRP A 134 -9.05 -7.75 22.55
C TRP A 134 -8.60 -9.22 22.52
N VAL A 135 -7.67 -9.54 21.63
CA VAL A 135 -7.16 -10.90 21.46
C VAL A 135 -5.72 -10.99 21.92
N MET A 136 -5.49 -11.78 22.98
CA MET A 136 -4.13 -12.12 23.41
C MET A 136 -3.53 -13.15 22.46
N GLY A 137 -2.26 -12.93 22.03
CA GLY A 137 -1.52 -13.87 21.20
C GLY A 137 -1.74 -13.72 19.69
N ALA A 138 -2.35 -12.63 19.21
CA ALA A 138 -2.38 -12.30 17.78
C ALA A 138 -0.96 -12.12 17.24
N LYS A 139 -0.60 -12.82 16.17
CA LYS A 139 0.73 -12.82 15.55
C LYS A 139 0.73 -12.00 14.27
N GLN A 140 1.87 -11.40 13.95
CA GLN A 140 2.08 -10.78 12.65
C GLN A 140 1.85 -11.81 11.53
N GLN A 141 1.21 -11.38 10.46
CA GLN A 141 0.96 -12.21 9.30
C GLN A 141 1.34 -11.47 8.02
N THR A 142 2.02 -12.19 7.13
CA THR A 142 2.41 -11.72 5.81
C THR A 142 1.66 -12.52 4.76
N ASN A 143 0.89 -11.83 3.92
CA ASN A 143 0.11 -12.44 2.86
C ASN A 143 0.60 -11.92 1.50
N ILE A 144 0.82 -12.85 0.57
CA ILE A 144 1.11 -12.53 -0.82
C ILE A 144 -0.20 -12.15 -1.51
N GLY A 145 -0.13 -11.18 -2.42
CA GLY A 145 -1.27 -10.72 -3.19
C GLY A 145 -0.88 -10.06 -4.50
N GLY A 146 -1.86 -9.51 -5.18
CA GLY A 146 -1.69 -8.71 -6.38
C GLY A 146 -2.26 -7.31 -6.18
N MET A 147 -1.52 -6.30 -6.63
CA MET A 147 -1.99 -4.94 -6.69
C MET A 147 -2.41 -4.58 -8.10
N TYR A 148 -3.37 -3.70 -8.23
CA TYR A 148 -3.78 -3.05 -9.46
C TYR A 148 -4.28 -1.64 -9.15
N GLY A 149 -4.21 -0.76 -10.13
CA GLY A 149 -4.65 0.61 -9.94
C GLY A 149 -4.87 1.36 -11.23
N ALA A 150 -5.52 2.49 -11.10
CA ALA A 150 -5.66 3.47 -12.15
C ALA A 150 -5.60 4.87 -11.53
N GLY A 151 -4.97 5.80 -12.24
CA GLY A 151 -4.81 7.15 -11.75
C GLY A 151 -4.58 8.17 -12.84
N ILE A 152 -4.38 9.39 -12.40
CA ILE A 152 -4.06 10.54 -13.25
C ILE A 152 -2.87 11.25 -12.63
N ALA A 153 -1.84 11.51 -13.42
CA ALA A 153 -0.77 12.43 -13.09
C ALA A 153 -1.03 13.77 -13.80
N TYR A 154 -0.99 14.86 -13.04
CA TYR A 154 -1.12 16.21 -13.56
C TYR A 154 0.22 16.94 -13.43
N GLU A 155 0.81 17.28 -14.57
CA GLU A 155 2.08 17.98 -14.64
C GLU A 155 1.92 19.45 -14.22
N ILE A 156 2.51 19.79 -13.07
CA ILE A 156 2.59 21.18 -12.59
C ILE A 156 3.80 21.88 -13.22
N SER A 157 4.92 21.13 -13.28
CA SER A 157 6.18 21.60 -13.88
C SER A 157 6.92 20.40 -14.49
N PRO A 158 7.97 20.63 -15.29
CA PRO A 158 8.77 19.54 -15.86
C PRO A 158 9.35 18.57 -14.82
N SER A 159 9.44 18.98 -13.56
CA SER A 159 10.00 18.16 -12.48
C SER A 159 8.97 17.70 -11.45
N PHE A 160 7.72 18.17 -11.50
CA PHE A 160 6.72 17.86 -10.48
C PHE A 160 5.34 17.55 -11.05
N ASP A 161 4.77 16.44 -10.59
CA ASP A 161 3.38 16.04 -10.83
C ASP A 161 2.58 15.95 -9.53
N ILE A 162 1.29 16.27 -9.60
CA ILE A 162 0.31 15.77 -8.63
C ILE A 162 -0.26 14.47 -9.19
N ARG A 163 -0.32 13.44 -8.34
CA ARG A 163 -0.91 12.14 -8.67
C ARG A 163 -2.11 11.86 -7.80
N ALA A 164 -3.22 11.53 -8.45
CA ALA A 164 -4.40 10.98 -7.81
C ALA A 164 -4.65 9.60 -8.39
N GLU A 165 -4.75 8.58 -7.53
CA GLU A 165 -4.94 7.20 -7.97
C GLU A 165 -5.90 6.44 -7.06
N TYR A 166 -6.50 5.41 -7.60
CA TYR A 166 -7.31 4.45 -6.88
C TYR A 166 -6.73 3.07 -7.09
N ARG A 167 -6.24 2.48 -6.01
CA ARG A 167 -5.57 1.18 -6.02
C ARG A 167 -6.42 0.11 -5.38
N GLY A 168 -6.29 -1.12 -5.86
CA GLY A 168 -6.81 -2.32 -5.24
C GLY A 168 -5.67 -3.27 -4.90
N PHE A 169 -5.77 -3.96 -3.77
CA PHE A 169 -4.85 -5.01 -3.38
C PHE A 169 -5.62 -6.27 -3.01
N VAL A 170 -5.50 -7.31 -3.82
CA VAL A 170 -6.17 -8.60 -3.60
C VAL A 170 -5.26 -9.51 -2.80
N THR A 171 -5.71 -9.91 -1.61
CA THR A 171 -4.94 -10.78 -0.72
C THR A 171 -5.87 -11.65 0.14
N LYS A 172 -5.32 -12.62 0.87
CA LYS A 172 -6.06 -13.40 1.86
C LYS A 172 -6.43 -12.58 3.08
N VAL A 173 -7.61 -12.83 3.63
CA VAL A 173 -8.00 -12.28 4.94
C VAL A 173 -7.05 -12.80 6.00
N PRO A 174 -6.46 -11.94 6.85
CA PRO A 174 -5.55 -12.38 7.89
C PRO A 174 -6.28 -13.20 8.97
N ASN A 175 -5.62 -14.21 9.53
CA ASN A 175 -6.11 -15.00 10.66
C ASN A 175 -5.27 -14.82 11.93
N PHE A 176 -4.23 -14.00 11.88
CA PHE A 176 -3.32 -13.66 12.99
C PHE A 176 -2.77 -14.85 13.76
N GLY A 177 -2.60 -16.03 13.10
CA GLY A 177 -2.11 -17.26 13.71
C GLY A 177 -3.15 -17.99 14.56
N ASN A 178 -4.44 -17.74 14.33
CA ASN A 178 -5.56 -18.33 15.07
C ASN A 178 -5.41 -18.18 16.61
N PRO A 179 -5.31 -16.96 17.13
CA PRO A 179 -5.07 -16.72 18.54
C PRO A 179 -6.17 -17.35 19.41
N GLY A 180 -5.79 -17.88 20.58
CA GLY A 180 -6.73 -18.49 21.53
C GLY A 180 -7.37 -19.79 21.07
N ASN A 181 -6.75 -20.53 20.13
CA ASN A 181 -7.29 -21.74 19.50
C ASN A 181 -8.59 -21.57 18.70
N TYR A 182 -8.99 -20.32 18.43
CA TYR A 182 -10.13 -20.02 17.58
C TYR A 182 -9.70 -20.07 16.10
N LYS A 183 -10.46 -20.81 15.30
CA LYS A 183 -10.21 -20.88 13.85
C LYS A 183 -10.75 -19.63 13.18
N LEU A 184 -9.95 -18.57 13.14
CA LEU A 184 -10.27 -17.31 12.41
C LEU A 184 -10.02 -17.44 10.90
N ASP A 185 -9.65 -18.60 10.42
CA ASP A 185 -9.33 -18.84 9.02
C ASP A 185 -10.61 -18.80 8.16
N THR A 186 -10.83 -17.72 7.48
CA THR A 186 -11.94 -17.58 6.53
C THR A 186 -11.64 -18.26 5.20
N ASN A 187 -10.37 -18.57 4.92
CA ASN A 187 -9.84 -19.08 3.64
C ASN A 187 -10.34 -18.30 2.41
N LYS A 188 -10.67 -17.02 2.58
CA LYS A 188 -11.17 -16.15 1.52
C LYS A 188 -10.15 -15.09 1.13
N TYR A 189 -10.20 -14.69 -0.13
CA TYR A 189 -9.53 -13.50 -0.63
C TYR A 189 -10.49 -12.31 -0.54
N TYR A 190 -9.93 -11.14 -0.32
CA TYR A 190 -10.65 -9.87 -0.34
C TYR A 190 -9.83 -8.80 -1.05
N ASN A 191 -10.49 -7.74 -1.43
CA ASN A 191 -9.87 -6.62 -2.12
C ASN A 191 -9.80 -5.42 -1.17
N ILE A 192 -8.61 -4.94 -0.90
CA ILE A 192 -8.36 -3.73 -0.11
C ILE A 192 -8.29 -2.58 -1.08
N TYR A 193 -9.05 -1.53 -0.84
CA TYR A 193 -9.08 -0.33 -1.69
C TYR A 193 -8.29 0.79 -1.05
N ASN A 194 -7.43 1.43 -1.84
CA ASN A 194 -6.55 2.52 -1.42
C ASN A 194 -6.73 3.73 -2.34
N PRO A 195 -7.58 4.70 -2.02
CA PRO A 195 -7.51 6.02 -2.64
C PRO A 195 -6.22 6.71 -2.20
N VAL A 196 -5.48 7.28 -3.15
CA VAL A 196 -4.14 7.85 -2.94
C VAL A 196 -4.06 9.21 -3.61
N LEU A 197 -3.44 10.18 -2.92
CA LEU A 197 -3.16 11.51 -3.45
C LEU A 197 -1.75 11.94 -3.01
N GLY A 198 -0.94 12.37 -3.95
CA GLY A 198 0.45 12.73 -3.65
C GLY A 198 1.14 13.57 -4.70
N VAL A 199 2.43 13.73 -4.49
CA VAL A 199 3.33 14.49 -5.37
C VAL A 199 4.47 13.60 -5.82
N ALA A 200 4.83 13.67 -7.09
CA ALA A 200 5.98 13.01 -7.68
C ALA A 200 7.01 14.03 -8.14
N TYR A 201 8.27 13.68 -7.98
CA TYR A 201 9.44 14.42 -8.46
C TYR A 201 10.18 13.60 -9.50
N HIS A 202 10.41 14.19 -10.68
CA HIS A 202 11.14 13.60 -11.81
C HIS A 202 12.59 14.06 -11.83
N PHE A 203 13.54 13.12 -12.03
CA PHE A 203 14.98 13.40 -12.10
C PHE A 203 15.74 12.49 -13.08
#